data_7ca8991c596fdc6a699ec80078e604e8
#
_entry.id   7ca8991c596fdc6a699ec80078e604e8
#
_cell.length_a   1.000
_cell.length_b   1.000
_cell.length_c   1.000
_cell.angle_alpha   90.00
_cell.angle_beta   90.00
_cell.angle_gamma   90.00
#
_symmetry.space_group_name_H-M   'P 1'
#
loop_
_entity.id
_entity.type
_entity.pdbx_description
1 polymer ?
#
loop_
_entity_poly.entity_id
_entity_poly.type
_entity_poly.pdbx_seq_one_letter_code
_entity_poly.pdbx_strand_id
1 'polypeptide(L)'
;LKGAQITPNMIDRAKLLAKKYFDDKGFKNADIQIVQRDDVAQKNQVILDVIIDKKEKMKVRTITIDGNKALSDGKIKGGLLRKGAFAKTHEAGTLGSFLKAKKYTPERWKADKQKLIDKYNENGYRDAVIVSDSVWNVDNKHVSIYIKVDEGKKYYVRNIRWVGNTIYNSDYLSAVLGMKKGDVYNQKLMNKRLSEDDDAVGNNYWNNGYMFY
;
A
#
# COMPACT_ATOMS: atom_id res chain seq x y z
N LEU A 1 -17.79 -0.64 31.08
CA LEU A 1 -17.14 -1.52 32.09
C LEU A 1 -17.52 -1.12 33.53
N LYS A 2 -18.75 -0.66 33.73
CA LYS A 2 -19.24 -0.29 35.05
C LYS A 2 -19.31 -1.57 35.91
N GLY A 3 -18.62 -1.59 37.07
CA GLY A 3 -18.61 -2.76 37.96
C GLY A 3 -17.55 -3.84 37.68
N ALA A 4 -16.67 -3.65 36.71
CA ALA A 4 -15.58 -4.59 36.47
C ALA A 4 -14.42 -4.33 37.43
N GLN A 5 -13.77 -5.40 37.90
CA GLN A 5 -12.54 -5.31 38.67
C GLN A 5 -11.40 -4.77 37.79
N ILE A 6 -10.74 -3.72 38.25
CA ILE A 6 -9.62 -3.10 37.53
C ILE A 6 -8.31 -3.70 38.01
N THR A 7 -7.51 -4.20 37.08
CA THR A 7 -6.17 -4.72 37.34
C THR A 7 -5.12 -3.87 36.60
N PRO A 8 -3.87 -3.79 37.11
CA PRO A 8 -2.79 -3.10 36.38
C PRO A 8 -2.62 -3.58 34.94
N ASN A 9 -2.74 -4.89 34.69
CA ASN A 9 -2.65 -5.47 33.35
C ASN A 9 -3.75 -4.96 32.40
N MET A 10 -4.97 -4.73 32.91
CA MET A 10 -6.05 -4.14 32.09
C MET A 10 -5.72 -2.69 31.70
N ILE A 11 -5.14 -1.92 32.60
CA ILE A 11 -4.71 -0.53 32.33
C ILE A 11 -3.62 -0.50 31.26
N ASP A 12 -2.60 -1.36 31.40
CA ASP A 12 -1.49 -1.43 30.44
C ASP A 12 -1.98 -1.89 29.05
N ARG A 13 -2.86 -2.88 29.03
CA ARG A 13 -3.49 -3.33 27.77
C ARG A 13 -4.33 -2.23 27.12
N ALA A 14 -5.09 -1.48 27.89
CA ALA A 14 -5.87 -0.35 27.38
C ALA A 14 -4.97 0.74 26.81
N LYS A 15 -3.86 1.09 27.47
CA LYS A 15 -2.84 2.03 26.96
C LYS A 15 -2.25 1.53 25.64
N LEU A 16 -1.88 0.25 25.57
CA LEU A 16 -1.29 -0.35 24.36
C LEU A 16 -2.27 -0.32 23.18
N LEU A 17 -3.52 -0.67 23.41
CA LEU A 17 -4.57 -0.65 22.37
C LEU A 17 -4.85 0.78 21.90
N ALA A 18 -4.93 1.73 22.80
CA ALA A 18 -5.12 3.12 22.47
C ALA A 18 -3.91 3.66 21.67
N LYS A 19 -2.68 3.34 22.12
CA LYS A 19 -1.46 3.72 21.39
C LYS A 19 -1.45 3.17 19.97
N LYS A 20 -1.76 1.88 19.81
CA LYS A 20 -1.86 1.24 18.50
C LYS A 20 -2.91 1.92 17.60
N TYR A 21 -4.09 2.23 18.14
CA TYR A 21 -5.14 2.96 17.41
C TYR A 21 -4.63 4.30 16.86
N PHE A 22 -3.93 5.09 17.68
CA PHE A 22 -3.39 6.39 17.25
C PHE A 22 -2.24 6.25 16.26
N ASP A 23 -1.38 5.22 16.42
CA ASP A 23 -0.32 4.89 15.47
C ASP A 23 -0.91 4.58 14.08
N ASP A 24 -1.94 3.74 14.01
CA ASP A 24 -2.63 3.38 12.77
C ASP A 24 -3.26 4.62 12.09
N LYS A 25 -3.64 5.61 12.86
CA LYS A 25 -4.14 6.91 12.36
C LYS A 25 -3.01 7.91 12.01
N GLY A 26 -1.74 7.53 12.20
CA GLY A 26 -0.56 8.35 11.89
C GLY A 26 -0.08 9.27 13.02
N PHE A 27 -0.57 9.09 14.24
CA PHE A 27 -0.15 9.83 15.43
C PHE A 27 0.86 9.01 16.25
N LYS A 28 2.01 8.72 15.68
CA LYS A 28 3.05 7.87 16.30
C LYS A 28 3.53 8.35 17.67
N ASN A 29 3.48 9.64 17.89
CA ASN A 29 3.93 10.28 19.14
C ASN A 29 2.78 10.57 20.10
N ALA A 30 1.60 9.98 19.91
CA ALA A 30 0.50 10.14 20.85
C ALA A 30 0.92 9.67 22.25
N ASP A 31 0.68 10.52 23.25
CA ASP A 31 0.86 10.19 24.65
C ASP A 31 -0.49 9.84 25.27
N ILE A 32 -0.53 8.73 26.01
CA ILE A 32 -1.75 8.19 26.61
C ILE A 32 -1.48 7.88 28.06
N GLN A 33 -2.13 8.61 28.92
CA GLN A 33 -2.06 8.43 30.37
C GLN A 33 -3.41 7.96 30.88
N ILE A 34 -3.39 6.98 31.78
CA ILE A 34 -4.57 6.52 32.50
C ILE A 34 -4.28 6.72 33.96
N VAL A 35 -5.03 7.63 34.57
CA VAL A 35 -4.91 7.98 36.01
C VAL A 35 -6.10 7.35 36.71
N GLN A 36 -5.80 6.60 37.78
CA GLN A 36 -6.80 6.04 38.65
C GLN A 36 -6.97 6.95 39.87
N ARG A 37 -8.20 7.24 40.22
CA ARG A 37 -8.55 7.95 41.49
C ARG A 37 -9.74 7.28 42.14
N ASP A 38 -9.82 7.37 43.46
CA ASP A 38 -10.95 6.85 44.23
C ASP A 38 -12.23 7.65 43.94
N ASP A 39 -13.35 6.95 43.87
CA ASP A 39 -14.65 7.61 43.77
C ASP A 39 -15.11 8.06 45.16
N VAL A 40 -15.15 9.38 45.38
CA VAL A 40 -15.55 9.97 46.64
C VAL A 40 -17.04 9.70 46.96
N ALA A 41 -17.85 9.48 45.93
CA ALA A 41 -19.29 9.27 46.05
C ALA A 41 -19.68 7.81 46.31
N GLN A 42 -18.83 6.86 45.93
CA GLN A 42 -19.15 5.42 46.02
C GLN A 42 -17.97 4.63 46.62
N LYS A 43 -18.21 4.00 47.77
CA LYS A 43 -17.19 3.15 48.42
C LYS A 43 -16.78 1.98 47.53
N ASN A 44 -15.50 1.64 47.53
CA ASN A 44 -14.91 0.53 46.76
C ASN A 44 -15.01 0.69 45.23
N GLN A 45 -15.16 1.92 44.73
CA GLN A 45 -15.14 2.21 43.28
C GLN A 45 -13.99 3.21 42.99
N VAL A 46 -13.48 3.07 41.76
CA VAL A 46 -12.45 3.94 41.25
C VAL A 46 -12.89 4.52 39.90
N ILE A 47 -12.43 5.71 39.61
CA ILE A 47 -12.62 6.43 38.38
C ILE A 47 -11.30 6.33 37.59
N LEU A 48 -11.38 5.97 36.31
CA LEU A 48 -10.25 6.00 35.39
C LEU A 48 -10.36 7.25 34.48
N ASP A 49 -9.44 8.17 34.62
CA ASP A 49 -9.31 9.31 33.74
C ASP A 49 -8.33 8.95 32.61
N VAL A 50 -8.81 8.92 31.36
CA VAL A 50 -7.99 8.62 30.18
C VAL A 50 -7.62 9.94 29.52
N ILE A 51 -6.36 10.35 29.68
CA ILE A 51 -5.81 11.59 29.13
C ILE A 51 -5.04 11.26 27.86
N ILE A 52 -5.42 11.90 26.76
CA ILE A 52 -4.85 11.61 25.43
C ILE A 52 -4.32 12.90 24.81
N ASP A 53 -3.01 12.99 24.64
CA ASP A 53 -2.36 14.00 23.82
C ASP A 53 -1.93 13.37 22.49
N LYS A 54 -2.69 13.59 21.44
CA LYS A 54 -2.48 12.99 20.11
C LYS A 54 -1.19 13.45 19.43
N LYS A 55 -0.65 14.63 19.81
CA LYS A 55 0.41 15.28 19.06
C LYS A 55 0.05 15.47 17.57
N GLU A 56 1.03 15.78 16.72
CA GLU A 56 0.83 15.95 15.28
C GLU A 56 0.94 14.62 14.52
N LYS A 57 0.29 14.57 13.37
CA LYS A 57 0.47 13.43 12.43
C LYS A 57 1.86 13.48 11.82
N MET A 58 2.52 12.35 11.81
CA MET A 58 3.83 12.20 11.16
C MET A 58 3.73 12.42 9.65
N LYS A 59 4.75 13.04 9.07
CA LYS A 59 4.92 13.25 7.63
C LYS A 59 6.15 12.50 7.14
N VAL A 60 6.17 12.09 5.89
CA VAL A 60 7.35 11.46 5.30
C VAL A 60 8.38 12.52 4.94
N ARG A 61 9.61 12.38 5.46
CA ARG A 61 10.75 13.24 5.14
C ARG A 61 11.51 12.72 3.95
N THR A 62 11.92 11.45 3.99
CA THR A 62 12.69 10.80 2.92
C THR A 62 12.23 9.37 2.72
N ILE A 63 12.34 8.90 1.48
CA ILE A 63 12.20 7.47 1.13
C ILE A 63 13.49 7.07 0.41
N THR A 64 14.24 6.15 1.00
CA THR A 64 15.43 5.56 0.41
C THR A 64 15.08 4.19 -0.15
N ILE A 65 15.39 3.97 -1.44
CA ILE A 65 15.14 2.71 -2.13
C ILE A 65 16.50 2.08 -2.42
N ASP A 66 16.65 0.81 -2.07
CA ASP A 66 17.85 0.01 -2.35
C ASP A 66 17.47 -1.18 -3.23
N GLY A 67 18.40 -1.58 -4.12
CA GLY A 67 18.22 -2.70 -5.05
C GLY A 67 17.51 -2.36 -6.36
N ASN A 68 17.02 -1.14 -6.54
CA ASN A 68 16.27 -0.68 -7.72
C ASN A 68 17.17 -0.32 -8.92
N LYS A 69 17.86 -1.31 -9.48
CA LYS A 69 18.78 -1.12 -10.61
C LYS A 69 18.08 -0.87 -11.95
N ALA A 70 16.97 -1.55 -12.20
CA ALA A 70 16.22 -1.47 -13.45
C ALA A 70 15.25 -0.28 -13.50
N LEU A 71 14.69 0.11 -12.37
CA LEU A 71 13.82 1.27 -12.25
C LEU A 71 14.49 2.34 -11.38
N SER A 72 14.86 3.47 -11.97
CA SER A 72 15.44 4.59 -11.22
C SER A 72 14.47 5.13 -10.17
N ASP A 73 15.00 5.78 -9.12
CA ASP A 73 14.23 6.48 -8.08
C ASP A 73 13.15 7.40 -8.68
N GLY A 74 13.50 8.21 -9.67
CA GLY A 74 12.57 9.11 -10.33
C GLY A 74 11.42 8.37 -11.03
N LYS A 75 11.69 7.18 -11.58
CA LYS A 75 10.66 6.34 -12.21
C LYS A 75 9.73 5.70 -11.16
N ILE A 76 10.28 5.35 -10.01
CA ILE A 76 9.52 4.77 -8.88
C ILE A 76 8.77 5.86 -8.11
N LYS A 77 9.46 6.89 -7.66
CA LYS A 77 8.88 7.98 -6.85
C LYS A 77 7.92 8.86 -7.66
N GLY A 78 8.09 8.89 -8.97
CA GLY A 78 7.35 9.78 -9.86
C GLY A 78 7.92 11.19 -9.87
N GLY A 79 7.27 12.09 -10.59
CA GLY A 79 7.66 13.50 -10.72
C GLY A 79 6.43 14.35 -11.03
N LEU A 80 6.67 15.62 -11.44
CA LEU A 80 5.62 16.61 -11.68
C LEU A 80 4.48 16.09 -12.59
N LEU A 81 4.79 15.29 -13.60
CA LEU A 81 3.83 14.81 -14.60
C LEU A 81 3.47 13.31 -14.47
N ARG A 82 4.09 12.58 -13.55
CA ARG A 82 3.87 11.12 -13.43
C ARG A 82 3.59 10.73 -11.99
N LYS A 83 2.49 10.03 -11.79
CA LYS A 83 2.18 9.42 -10.48
C LYS A 83 3.20 8.31 -10.19
N GLY A 84 4.00 8.50 -9.13
CA GLY A 84 4.90 7.47 -8.63
C GLY A 84 4.16 6.38 -7.83
N ALA A 85 4.92 5.36 -7.43
CA ALA A 85 4.43 4.31 -6.55
C ALA A 85 4.01 4.89 -5.17
N PHE A 86 4.76 5.87 -4.67
CA PHE A 86 4.53 6.47 -3.34
C PHE A 86 3.56 7.66 -3.35
N ALA A 87 2.46 7.54 -4.08
CA ALA A 87 1.48 8.63 -4.19
C ALA A 87 0.79 9.00 -2.86
N LYS A 88 0.75 8.05 -1.89
CA LYS A 88 0.14 8.26 -0.57
C LYS A 88 1.13 8.65 0.51
N THR A 89 2.43 8.36 0.31
CA THR A 89 3.50 8.59 1.30
C THR A 89 4.71 9.35 0.73
N HIS A 90 4.55 10.13 -0.34
CA HIS A 90 5.67 10.85 -0.97
C HIS A 90 6.38 11.84 -0.02
N GLU A 91 7.66 12.07 -0.30
CA GLU A 91 8.54 12.96 0.44
C GLU A 91 8.09 14.43 0.40
N ALA A 92 8.55 15.22 1.38
CA ALA A 92 8.47 16.67 1.32
C ALA A 92 9.57 17.22 0.40
N GLY A 93 9.24 18.18 -0.46
CA GLY A 93 10.26 19.00 -1.12
C GLY A 93 10.80 18.53 -2.46
N THR A 94 10.27 17.52 -3.12
CA THR A 94 10.51 17.31 -4.54
C THR A 94 9.82 18.38 -5.37
N LEU A 95 10.41 18.84 -6.48
CA LEU A 95 9.93 19.97 -7.33
C LEU A 95 8.46 19.82 -7.79
N GLY A 96 7.87 18.64 -7.64
CA GLY A 96 6.46 18.35 -7.84
C GLY A 96 5.59 18.40 -6.58
N SER A 97 6.18 18.64 -5.42
CA SER A 97 5.48 18.75 -4.14
C SER A 97 5.42 20.20 -3.62
N PHE A 98 5.06 21.16 -4.46
CA PHE A 98 4.34 22.34 -3.97
C PHE A 98 3.13 21.92 -3.12
N LEU A 99 2.78 20.65 -3.15
CA LEU A 99 1.77 19.99 -2.39
C LEU A 99 2.40 19.38 -1.13
N LYS A 100 1.96 19.86 0.00
CA LYS A 100 2.28 19.45 1.38
C LYS A 100 2.70 17.98 1.49
N ALA A 101 3.84 17.72 2.15
CA ALA A 101 4.29 16.37 2.51
C ALA A 101 3.13 15.49 2.97
N LYS A 102 3.02 14.28 2.45
CA LYS A 102 1.92 13.37 2.80
C LYS A 102 2.10 12.84 4.21
N LYS A 103 0.99 12.74 4.91
CA LYS A 103 0.94 12.15 6.24
C LYS A 103 1.21 10.65 6.13
N TYR A 104 2.15 10.16 6.94
CA TYR A 104 2.42 8.74 7.06
C TYR A 104 1.31 8.05 7.85
N THR A 105 0.83 6.92 7.36
CA THR A 105 0.11 5.91 8.14
C THR A 105 0.56 4.52 7.66
N PRO A 106 0.57 3.49 8.53
CA PRO A 106 0.92 2.12 8.13
C PRO A 106 0.09 1.60 6.95
N GLU A 107 -1.21 1.92 6.93
CA GLU A 107 -2.12 1.55 5.85
C GLU A 107 -1.74 2.19 4.51
N ARG A 108 -1.41 3.49 4.52
CA ARG A 108 -0.96 4.19 3.30
C ARG A 108 0.35 3.61 2.79
N TRP A 109 1.27 3.32 3.69
CA TRP A 109 2.54 2.70 3.34
C TRP A 109 2.36 1.30 2.76
N LYS A 110 1.48 0.49 3.35
CA LYS A 110 1.12 -0.83 2.80
C LYS A 110 0.57 -0.72 1.37
N ALA A 111 -0.31 0.24 1.12
CA ALA A 111 -0.88 0.47 -0.22
C ALA A 111 0.19 0.94 -1.22
N ASP A 112 1.15 1.77 -0.81
CA ASP A 112 2.21 2.24 -1.68
C ASP A 112 3.27 1.16 -1.95
N LYS A 113 3.53 0.25 -0.98
CA LYS A 113 4.34 -0.96 -1.22
C LYS A 113 3.74 -1.85 -2.30
N GLN A 114 2.42 -2.06 -2.28
CA GLN A 114 1.75 -2.83 -3.34
C GLN A 114 1.91 -2.16 -4.70
N LYS A 115 1.73 -0.85 -4.79
CA LYS A 115 1.93 -0.11 -6.04
C LYS A 115 3.38 -0.16 -6.55
N LEU A 116 4.36 -0.26 -5.65
CA LEU A 116 5.74 -0.44 -6.05
C LEU A 116 5.92 -1.78 -6.78
N ILE A 117 5.39 -2.86 -6.22
CA ILE A 117 5.41 -4.19 -6.86
C ILE A 117 4.63 -4.17 -8.19
N ASP A 118 3.43 -3.59 -8.21
CA ASP A 118 2.64 -3.45 -9.43
C ASP A 118 3.44 -2.72 -10.53
N LYS A 119 4.19 -1.68 -10.16
CA LYS A 119 5.03 -0.94 -11.10
C LYS A 119 6.18 -1.77 -11.67
N TYR A 120 6.80 -2.63 -10.87
CA TYR A 120 7.77 -3.60 -11.34
C TYR A 120 7.14 -4.61 -12.29
N ASN A 121 5.98 -5.16 -11.93
CA ASN A 121 5.23 -6.11 -12.76
C ASN A 121 4.82 -5.50 -14.11
N GLU A 122 4.39 -4.23 -14.13
CA GLU A 122 4.08 -3.49 -15.36
C GLU A 122 5.31 -3.33 -16.29
N ASN A 123 6.51 -3.40 -15.76
CA ASN A 123 7.77 -3.29 -16.50
C ASN A 123 8.45 -4.64 -16.78
N GLY A 124 7.76 -5.74 -16.54
CA GLY A 124 8.23 -7.10 -16.84
C GLY A 124 8.94 -7.81 -15.68
N TYR A 125 9.07 -7.20 -14.54
CA TYR A 125 9.72 -7.78 -13.36
C TYR A 125 8.67 -8.48 -12.49
N ARG A 126 8.17 -9.62 -12.98
CA ARG A 126 7.08 -10.39 -12.38
C ARG A 126 7.41 -10.87 -10.97
N ASP A 127 8.65 -11.25 -10.74
CA ASP A 127 9.11 -11.86 -9.50
C ASP A 127 9.70 -10.81 -8.52
N ALA A 128 9.48 -9.52 -8.80
CA ALA A 128 9.94 -8.45 -7.90
C ALA A 128 9.30 -8.55 -6.53
N VAL A 129 10.11 -8.45 -5.49
CA VAL A 129 9.69 -8.54 -4.10
C VAL A 129 10.34 -7.46 -3.24
N ILE A 130 9.65 -7.05 -2.18
CA ILE A 130 10.22 -6.23 -1.12
C ILE A 130 10.88 -7.16 -0.12
N VAL A 131 12.20 -7.10 -0.05
CA VAL A 131 13.02 -7.92 0.84
C VAL A 131 12.88 -7.46 2.29
N SER A 132 12.92 -6.15 2.49
CA SER A 132 12.75 -5.54 3.81
C SER A 132 12.31 -4.09 3.68
N ASP A 133 11.63 -3.60 4.70
CA ASP A 133 11.34 -2.18 4.86
C ASP A 133 11.43 -1.76 6.33
N SER A 134 11.79 -0.52 6.57
CA SER A 134 11.83 0.05 7.90
C SER A 134 11.35 1.50 7.90
N VAL A 135 10.74 1.90 9.00
CA VAL A 135 10.24 3.27 9.21
C VAL A 135 10.65 3.73 10.59
N TRP A 136 11.37 4.85 10.66
CA TRP A 136 11.82 5.41 11.94
C TRP A 136 11.51 6.89 12.05
N ASN A 137 11.38 7.37 13.28
CA ASN A 137 11.21 8.79 13.56
C ASN A 137 12.53 9.52 13.35
N VAL A 138 12.52 10.60 12.59
CA VAL A 138 13.65 11.53 12.44
C VAL A 138 13.54 12.64 13.48
N ASP A 139 12.32 13.10 13.67
CA ASP A 139 11.97 14.12 14.67
C ASP A 139 10.51 13.91 15.12
N ASN A 140 9.98 14.85 15.91
CA ASN A 140 8.62 14.77 16.44
C ASN A 140 7.50 14.86 15.38
N LYS A 141 7.83 15.19 14.12
CA LYS A 141 6.86 15.43 13.04
C LYS A 141 7.15 14.62 11.80
N HIS A 142 8.33 13.98 11.69
CA HIS A 142 8.77 13.32 10.46
C HIS A 142 9.26 11.91 10.69
N VAL A 143 8.95 11.05 9.72
CA VAL A 143 9.53 9.71 9.57
C VAL A 143 10.39 9.65 8.33
N SER A 144 11.44 8.83 8.37
CA SER A 144 12.16 8.35 7.18
C SER A 144 11.81 6.90 6.95
N ILE A 145 11.84 6.50 5.67
CA ILE A 145 11.49 5.18 5.20
C ILE A 145 12.67 4.63 4.42
N TYR A 146 13.03 3.39 4.68
CA TYR A 146 13.94 2.60 3.87
C TYR A 146 13.18 1.40 3.32
N ILE A 147 13.44 1.06 2.06
CA ILE A 147 12.86 -0.11 1.41
C ILE A 147 13.93 -0.78 0.53
N LYS A 148 14.09 -2.07 0.70
CA LYS A 148 14.98 -2.89 -0.11
C LYS A 148 14.16 -3.78 -1.03
N VAL A 149 14.48 -3.72 -2.32
CA VAL A 149 13.79 -4.46 -3.38
C VAL A 149 14.75 -5.47 -4.02
N ASP A 150 14.25 -6.66 -4.28
CA ASP A 150 14.84 -7.58 -5.26
C ASP A 150 13.95 -7.54 -6.51
N GLU A 151 14.50 -7.05 -7.62
CA GLU A 151 13.75 -6.87 -8.86
C GLU A 151 13.51 -8.19 -9.61
N GLY A 152 14.32 -9.23 -9.31
CA GLY A 152 14.30 -10.48 -10.05
C GLY A 152 14.72 -10.30 -11.51
N LYS A 153 14.25 -11.20 -12.37
CA LYS A 153 14.53 -11.18 -13.82
C LYS A 153 13.41 -10.50 -14.60
N LYS A 154 13.78 -9.89 -15.73
CA LYS A 154 12.82 -9.33 -16.67
C LYS A 154 12.24 -10.40 -17.56
N TYR A 155 10.92 -10.47 -17.68
CA TYR A 155 10.20 -11.45 -18.49
C TYR A 155 9.65 -10.83 -19.76
N TYR A 156 9.60 -11.66 -20.81
CA TYR A 156 9.04 -11.32 -22.11
C TYR A 156 8.02 -12.38 -22.53
N VAL A 157 7.03 -11.99 -23.33
CA VAL A 157 6.07 -12.90 -23.91
C VAL A 157 6.78 -13.81 -24.92
N ARG A 158 6.86 -15.10 -24.63
CA ARG A 158 7.45 -16.07 -25.55
C ARG A 158 6.48 -16.48 -26.63
N ASN A 159 5.24 -16.78 -26.26
CA ASN A 159 4.19 -17.24 -27.16
C ASN A 159 2.81 -17.01 -26.53
N ILE A 160 1.81 -16.80 -27.35
CA ILE A 160 0.40 -16.78 -26.98
C ILE A 160 -0.29 -17.83 -27.84
N ARG A 161 -0.97 -18.74 -27.20
CA ARG A 161 -1.69 -19.82 -27.88
C ARG A 161 -3.11 -19.89 -27.32
N TRP A 162 -4.07 -19.70 -28.18
CA TRP A 162 -5.47 -19.87 -27.89
C TRP A 162 -5.86 -21.34 -28.08
N VAL A 163 -6.64 -21.87 -27.15
CA VAL A 163 -7.09 -23.25 -27.17
C VAL A 163 -8.58 -23.29 -26.83
N GLY A 164 -9.37 -24.00 -27.64
CA GLY A 164 -10.82 -24.08 -27.45
C GLY A 164 -11.62 -22.88 -27.96
N ASN A 165 -10.98 -21.95 -28.65
CA ASN A 165 -11.59 -20.71 -29.17
C ASN A 165 -12.37 -20.98 -30.49
N THR A 166 -13.50 -21.68 -30.37
CA THR A 166 -14.33 -22.08 -31.55
C THR A 166 -15.19 -20.92 -32.08
N ILE A 167 -15.47 -19.91 -31.28
CA ILE A 167 -16.34 -18.76 -31.61
C ILE A 167 -15.55 -17.64 -32.29
N TYR A 168 -14.44 -17.22 -31.63
CA TYR A 168 -13.56 -16.19 -32.15
C TYR A 168 -12.25 -16.82 -32.59
N ASN A 169 -11.76 -16.44 -33.77
CA ASN A 169 -10.47 -16.92 -34.23
C ASN A 169 -9.30 -16.33 -33.43
N SER A 170 -8.15 -16.99 -33.50
CA SER A 170 -6.95 -16.64 -32.73
C SER A 170 -6.41 -15.25 -33.07
N ASP A 171 -6.56 -14.79 -34.31
CA ASP A 171 -6.08 -13.47 -34.74
C ASP A 171 -6.91 -12.37 -34.12
N TYR A 172 -8.23 -12.51 -34.08
CA TYR A 172 -9.12 -11.58 -33.38
C TYR A 172 -8.80 -11.50 -31.88
N LEU A 173 -8.70 -12.65 -31.20
CA LEU A 173 -8.41 -12.70 -29.78
C LEU A 173 -7.04 -12.09 -29.47
N SER A 174 -6.05 -12.32 -30.32
CA SER A 174 -4.71 -11.74 -30.18
C SER A 174 -4.73 -10.23 -30.42
N ALA A 175 -5.53 -9.74 -31.34
CA ALA A 175 -5.72 -8.31 -31.57
C ALA A 175 -6.39 -7.62 -30.35
N VAL A 176 -7.42 -8.26 -29.80
CA VAL A 176 -8.08 -7.78 -28.56
C VAL A 176 -7.11 -7.78 -27.40
N LEU A 177 -6.33 -8.84 -27.19
CA LEU A 177 -5.34 -8.91 -26.12
C LEU A 177 -4.26 -7.83 -26.25
N GLY A 178 -3.89 -7.44 -27.47
CA GLY A 178 -2.94 -6.37 -27.74
C GLY A 178 -1.51 -6.67 -27.29
N MET A 179 -1.16 -7.95 -27.09
CA MET A 179 0.18 -8.41 -26.74
C MET A 179 0.67 -9.41 -27.78
N LYS A 180 1.97 -9.42 -28.04
CA LYS A 180 2.59 -10.31 -29.03
C LYS A 180 3.91 -10.90 -28.53
N LYS A 181 4.39 -11.91 -29.23
CA LYS A 181 5.71 -12.50 -28.97
C LYS A 181 6.80 -11.43 -28.99
N GLY A 182 7.65 -11.43 -27.96
CA GLY A 182 8.75 -10.47 -27.78
C GLY A 182 8.40 -9.24 -26.95
N ASP A 183 7.12 -8.98 -26.70
CA ASP A 183 6.72 -7.88 -25.84
C ASP A 183 7.20 -8.10 -24.39
N VAL A 184 7.45 -7.02 -23.67
CA VAL A 184 7.68 -7.08 -22.23
C VAL A 184 6.43 -7.62 -21.56
N TYR A 185 6.57 -8.66 -20.73
CA TYR A 185 5.44 -9.21 -20.00
C TYR A 185 4.87 -8.17 -19.03
N ASN A 186 3.59 -7.89 -19.19
CA ASN A 186 2.88 -6.94 -18.33
C ASN A 186 1.61 -7.62 -17.80
N GLN A 187 1.71 -8.14 -16.56
CA GLN A 187 0.62 -8.85 -15.88
C GLN A 187 -0.65 -8.02 -15.80
N LYS A 188 -0.51 -6.73 -15.49
CA LYS A 188 -1.67 -5.84 -15.33
C LYS A 188 -2.38 -5.61 -16.65
N LEU A 189 -1.62 -5.35 -17.72
CA LEU A 189 -2.19 -5.21 -19.06
C LEU A 189 -2.88 -6.50 -19.49
N MET A 190 -2.23 -7.64 -19.24
CA MET A 190 -2.82 -8.95 -19.58
C MET A 190 -4.15 -9.18 -18.86
N ASN A 191 -4.21 -8.98 -17.54
CA ASN A 191 -5.44 -9.15 -16.78
C ASN A 191 -6.53 -8.19 -17.27
N LYS A 192 -6.15 -6.93 -17.50
CA LYS A 192 -7.05 -5.90 -18.00
C LYS A 192 -7.68 -6.30 -19.33
N ARG A 193 -6.86 -6.73 -20.29
CA ARG A 193 -7.31 -7.12 -21.65
C ARG A 193 -8.00 -8.50 -21.70
N LEU A 194 -7.77 -9.35 -20.69
CA LEU A 194 -8.47 -10.64 -20.60
C LEU A 194 -9.87 -10.51 -19.97
N SER A 195 -10.06 -9.63 -18.96
CA SER A 195 -11.27 -9.68 -18.15
C SER A 195 -11.82 -8.34 -17.62
N GLU A 196 -11.04 -7.23 -17.63
CA GLU A 196 -11.47 -6.01 -16.96
C GLU A 196 -12.01 -4.92 -17.90
N ASP A 197 -11.44 -4.77 -19.10
CA ASP A 197 -11.90 -3.77 -20.08
C ASP A 197 -13.26 -4.17 -20.67
N ASP A 198 -14.08 -3.20 -21.04
CA ASP A 198 -15.39 -3.45 -21.66
C ASP A 198 -15.28 -4.30 -22.93
N ASP A 199 -14.20 -4.14 -23.68
CA ASP A 199 -13.85 -4.92 -24.88
C ASP A 199 -12.84 -6.06 -24.60
N ALA A 200 -12.64 -6.45 -23.33
CA ALA A 200 -11.76 -7.55 -22.96
C ALA A 200 -12.20 -8.88 -23.59
N VAL A 201 -11.24 -9.79 -23.75
CA VAL A 201 -11.51 -11.13 -24.33
C VAL A 201 -12.71 -11.80 -23.65
N GLY A 202 -12.72 -11.89 -22.32
CA GLY A 202 -13.83 -12.49 -21.58
C GLY A 202 -15.16 -11.78 -21.79
N ASN A 203 -15.15 -10.45 -21.81
CA ASN A 203 -16.37 -9.65 -21.99
C ASN A 203 -16.94 -9.76 -23.41
N ASN A 204 -16.10 -9.98 -24.43
CA ASN A 204 -16.58 -10.29 -25.77
C ASN A 204 -17.40 -11.59 -25.82
N TYR A 205 -16.98 -12.63 -25.09
CA TYR A 205 -17.76 -13.85 -24.96
C TYR A 205 -19.04 -13.61 -24.15
N TRP A 206 -18.92 -12.98 -22.99
CA TRP A 206 -20.03 -12.74 -22.07
C TRP A 206 -21.14 -11.89 -22.72
N ASN A 207 -20.78 -10.76 -23.34
CA ASN A 207 -21.72 -9.84 -23.97
C ASN A 207 -22.47 -10.45 -25.16
N ASN A 208 -21.92 -11.53 -25.75
CA ASN A 208 -22.55 -12.28 -26.84
C ASN A 208 -23.23 -13.57 -26.36
N GLY A 209 -23.48 -13.71 -25.06
CA GLY A 209 -24.27 -14.80 -24.48
C GLY A 209 -23.49 -16.10 -24.18
N TYR A 210 -22.17 -16.10 -24.35
CA TYR A 210 -21.34 -17.26 -24.03
C TYR A 210 -20.89 -17.18 -22.55
N MET A 211 -21.74 -17.69 -21.65
CA MET A 211 -21.50 -17.62 -20.20
C MET A 211 -20.48 -18.68 -19.72
N PHE A 212 -20.21 -19.71 -20.51
CA PHE A 212 -19.26 -20.80 -20.21
C PHE A 212 -18.33 -20.99 -21.41
N TYR A 213 -17.14 -20.41 -21.35
CA TYR A 213 -16.12 -20.48 -22.41
C TYR A 213 -14.74 -20.86 -21.83
#